data_f6cf2f1ee83a5f014ddb832fe8080c8d
#
_entry.id   f6cf2f1ee83a5f014ddb832fe8080c8d
#
_cell.length_a   1.000
_cell.length_b   1.000
_cell.length_c   1.000
_cell.angle_alpha   90.00
_cell.angle_beta   90.00
_cell.angle_gamma   90.00
#
_symmetry.space_group_name_H-M   'P 1'
#
loop_
_entity.id
_entity.type
_entity.pdbx_description
1 polymer ?
#
loop_
_entity_poly.entity_id
_entity_poly.type
_entity_poly.pdbx_seq_one_letter_code
_entity_poly.pdbx_strand_id
1 'polypeptide(L)'
;MATIVVQTEINATVEKVWEVISDIDNEPKFWKGTKEVKTLSTEGGIIKREITIAFRDQKCLQEIQLNPKETIKAKFTKGILDGTKIITLTPKSNSVILETSWDIKLSGMMNMFTGVIKNHIKSGTEQAMNSIKEEIEK
;
A
#
# COMPACT_ATOMS: atom_id res chain seq x y z
N MET A 1 13.24 -12.16 3.46
CA MET A 1 12.11 -11.35 3.01
C MET A 1 12.49 -10.50 1.82
N ALA A 2 11.52 -10.21 0.97
CA ALA A 2 11.75 -9.32 -0.16
C ALA A 2 11.45 -7.88 0.27
N THR A 3 12.37 -6.96 -0.04
CA THR A 3 12.22 -5.54 0.25
C THR A 3 12.04 -4.79 -1.06
N ILE A 4 11.01 -3.95 -1.13
CA ILE A 4 10.70 -3.14 -2.31
C ILE A 4 10.51 -1.70 -1.84
N VAL A 5 11.18 -0.76 -2.51
CA VAL A 5 11.03 0.67 -2.22
C VAL A 5 10.79 1.41 -3.52
N VAL A 6 9.70 2.16 -3.59
CA VAL A 6 9.36 2.98 -4.76
C VAL A 6 9.03 4.38 -4.29
N GLN A 7 9.60 5.40 -4.94
CA GLN A 7 9.37 6.80 -4.62
C GLN A 7 8.88 7.55 -5.84
N THR A 8 8.06 8.58 -5.60
CA THR A 8 7.71 9.56 -6.63
C THR A 8 7.56 10.93 -5.98
N GLU A 9 7.85 11.97 -6.74
CA GLU A 9 7.64 13.35 -6.28
C GLU A 9 6.35 13.87 -6.88
N ILE A 10 5.47 14.42 -6.03
CA ILE A 10 4.16 14.91 -6.42
C ILE A 10 4.12 16.43 -6.19
N ASN A 11 3.79 17.20 -7.23
CA ASN A 11 3.70 18.64 -7.16
C ASN A 11 2.34 19.06 -6.59
N ALA A 12 2.23 18.95 -5.27
CA ALA A 12 1.02 19.28 -4.54
C ALA A 12 1.37 19.48 -3.05
N THR A 13 0.37 19.91 -2.26
CA THR A 13 0.53 20.04 -0.82
C THR A 13 0.40 18.68 -0.16
N VAL A 14 0.96 18.54 1.04
CA VAL A 14 0.85 17.30 1.81
C VAL A 14 -0.61 16.99 2.13
N GLU A 15 -1.44 18.02 2.36
CA GLU A 15 -2.87 17.86 2.63
C GLU A 15 -3.58 17.22 1.44
N LYS A 16 -3.29 17.67 0.24
CA LYS A 16 -3.91 17.14 -0.98
C LYS A 16 -3.49 15.70 -1.25
N VAL A 17 -2.21 15.40 -1.05
CA VAL A 17 -1.71 14.03 -1.21
C VAL A 17 -2.36 13.11 -0.18
N TRP A 18 -2.39 13.56 1.09
CA TRP A 18 -2.98 12.78 2.17
C TRP A 18 -4.46 12.47 1.91
N GLU A 19 -5.22 13.46 1.43
CA GLU A 19 -6.64 13.28 1.11
C GLU A 19 -6.87 12.12 0.17
N VAL A 20 -6.00 11.97 -0.83
CA VAL A 20 -6.12 10.89 -1.82
C VAL A 20 -5.69 9.55 -1.24
N ILE A 21 -4.52 9.47 -0.61
CA ILE A 21 -3.97 8.19 -0.17
C ILE A 21 -4.64 7.65 1.10
N SER A 22 -5.20 8.52 1.94
CA SER A 22 -5.87 8.08 3.17
C SER A 22 -7.26 7.51 2.93
N ASP A 23 -7.77 7.66 1.73
CA ASP A 23 -9.04 7.05 1.31
C ASP A 23 -8.80 5.58 0.97
N ILE A 24 -8.50 4.80 2.00
CA ILE A 24 -8.04 3.42 1.86
C ILE A 24 -9.10 2.46 1.33
N ASP A 25 -10.40 2.80 1.44
CA ASP A 25 -11.47 1.99 0.88
C ASP A 25 -11.47 2.05 -0.66
N ASN A 26 -10.91 3.10 -1.24
CA ASN A 26 -10.76 3.25 -2.68
C ASN A 26 -9.38 2.82 -3.19
N GLU A 27 -8.62 2.11 -2.38
CA GLU A 27 -7.29 1.59 -2.77
C GLU A 27 -7.32 0.85 -4.12
N PRO A 28 -8.33 0.01 -4.43
CA PRO A 28 -8.35 -0.69 -5.73
C PRO A 28 -8.36 0.22 -6.96
N LYS A 29 -8.73 1.49 -6.80
CA LYS A 29 -8.70 2.46 -7.90
C LYS A 29 -7.28 2.67 -8.41
N PHE A 30 -6.30 2.69 -7.52
CA PHE A 30 -4.90 2.94 -7.87
C PHE A 30 -4.05 1.66 -7.84
N TRP A 31 -4.32 0.79 -6.88
CA TRP A 31 -3.54 -0.42 -6.61
C TRP A 31 -4.19 -1.62 -7.31
N LYS A 32 -3.75 -1.90 -8.53
CA LYS A 32 -4.35 -2.98 -9.33
C LYS A 32 -4.08 -4.37 -8.78
N GLY A 33 -3.10 -4.50 -7.89
CA GLY A 33 -2.86 -5.75 -7.16
C GLY A 33 -3.87 -6.04 -6.06
N THR A 34 -4.68 -5.05 -5.68
CA THR A 34 -5.75 -5.19 -4.68
C THR A 34 -7.08 -5.09 -5.39
N LYS A 35 -7.84 -6.18 -5.42
CA LYS A 35 -9.14 -6.23 -6.12
C LYS A 35 -10.27 -5.70 -5.27
N GLU A 36 -10.28 -6.05 -3.98
CA GLU A 36 -11.32 -5.63 -3.04
C GLU A 36 -10.73 -5.36 -1.67
N VAL A 37 -11.36 -4.44 -0.96
CA VAL A 37 -11.05 -4.17 0.45
C VAL A 37 -12.34 -4.18 1.24
N LYS A 38 -12.31 -4.78 2.44
CA LYS A 38 -13.47 -4.84 3.32
C LYS A 38 -13.01 -4.53 4.75
N THR A 39 -13.47 -3.42 5.29
CA THR A 39 -13.17 -3.05 6.67
C THR A 39 -14.00 -3.93 7.61
N LEU A 40 -13.32 -4.60 8.54
CA LEU A 40 -13.95 -5.49 9.51
C LEU A 40 -14.21 -4.79 10.84
N SER A 41 -13.28 -3.97 11.30
CA SER A 41 -13.42 -3.22 12.54
C SER A 41 -12.44 -2.05 12.59
N THR A 42 -12.74 -1.08 13.44
CA THR A 42 -11.85 0.04 13.73
C THR A 42 -11.86 0.23 15.25
N GLU A 43 -10.75 -0.06 15.90
CA GLU A 43 -10.61 0.02 17.35
C GLU A 43 -9.23 0.54 17.74
N GLY A 44 -9.19 1.51 18.66
CA GLY A 44 -7.92 2.01 19.18
C GLY A 44 -6.98 2.58 18.11
N GLY A 45 -7.54 3.18 17.06
CA GLY A 45 -6.75 3.72 15.97
C GLY A 45 -6.24 2.67 14.98
N ILE A 46 -6.61 1.41 15.14
CA ILE A 46 -6.24 0.32 14.23
C ILE A 46 -7.44 -0.09 13.42
N ILE A 47 -7.27 -0.10 12.11
CA ILE A 47 -8.29 -0.54 11.16
C ILE A 47 -7.95 -1.96 10.74
N LYS A 48 -8.85 -2.90 11.06
CA LYS A 48 -8.70 -4.29 10.62
C LYS A 48 -9.55 -4.49 9.39
N ARG A 49 -8.93 -5.05 8.35
CA ARG A 49 -9.65 -5.27 7.10
C ARG A 49 -9.20 -6.55 6.41
N GLU A 50 -10.08 -7.05 5.54
CA GLU A 50 -9.77 -8.14 4.64
C GLU A 50 -9.58 -7.55 3.25
N ILE A 51 -8.51 -7.96 2.58
CA ILE A 51 -8.29 -7.60 1.19
C ILE A 51 -8.25 -8.84 0.33
N THR A 52 -8.69 -8.69 -0.93
CA THR A 52 -8.54 -9.71 -1.95
C THR A 52 -7.48 -9.22 -2.92
N ILE A 53 -6.38 -9.97 -3.04
CA ILE A 53 -5.30 -9.59 -3.95
C ILE A 53 -5.53 -10.22 -5.32
N ALA A 54 -5.01 -9.58 -6.37
CA ALA A 54 -5.16 -10.06 -7.74
C ALA A 54 -4.48 -11.40 -7.98
N PHE A 55 -3.41 -11.68 -7.22
CA PHE A 55 -2.72 -12.95 -7.31
C PHE A 55 -3.62 -14.08 -6.79
N ARG A 56 -4.15 -14.89 -7.73
CA ARG A 56 -5.01 -16.06 -7.45
C ARG A 56 -6.24 -15.75 -6.59
N ASP A 57 -6.72 -14.49 -6.58
CA ASP A 57 -7.86 -14.06 -5.75
C ASP A 57 -7.72 -14.44 -4.28
N GLN A 58 -6.49 -14.43 -3.78
CA GLN A 58 -6.19 -14.77 -2.39
C GLN A 58 -6.64 -13.67 -1.44
N LYS A 59 -7.13 -14.07 -0.28
CA LYS A 59 -7.55 -13.14 0.76
C LYS A 59 -6.47 -13.01 1.83
N CYS A 60 -6.27 -11.78 2.30
CA CYS A 60 -5.33 -11.47 3.36
C CYS A 60 -6.01 -10.60 4.40
N LEU A 61 -5.64 -10.76 5.66
CA LEU A 61 -6.05 -9.85 6.71
C LEU A 61 -4.95 -8.83 6.96
N GLN A 62 -5.34 -7.58 7.15
CA GLN A 62 -4.42 -6.47 7.42
C GLN A 62 -4.86 -5.70 8.64
N GLU A 63 -3.87 -5.14 9.33
CA GLU A 63 -4.08 -4.10 10.33
C GLU A 63 -3.44 -2.83 9.81
N ILE A 64 -4.24 -1.74 9.74
CA ILE A 64 -3.78 -0.46 9.21
C ILE A 64 -3.78 0.60 10.29
N GLN A 65 -2.69 1.35 10.35
CA GLN A 65 -2.55 2.52 11.19
C GLN A 65 -2.33 3.74 10.32
N LEU A 66 -3.20 4.74 10.48
CA LEU A 66 -3.06 6.02 9.79
C LEU A 66 -2.43 7.02 10.75
N ASN A 67 -1.31 7.60 10.34
CA ASN A 67 -0.67 8.71 11.05
C ASN A 67 -0.81 9.93 10.13
N PRO A 68 -1.81 10.80 10.38
CA PRO A 68 -2.22 11.83 9.41
C PRO A 68 -1.07 12.65 8.85
N LYS A 69 -1.04 12.74 7.52
CA LYS A 69 -0.06 13.50 6.74
C LYS A 69 1.37 13.00 6.84
N GLU A 70 1.58 11.85 7.49
CA GLU A 70 2.92 11.28 7.67
C GLU A 70 3.04 9.87 7.11
N THR A 71 2.27 8.92 7.63
CA THR A 71 2.42 7.51 7.24
C THR A 71 1.10 6.76 7.22
N ILE A 72 1.08 5.73 6.37
CA ILE A 72 0.08 4.66 6.42
C ILE A 72 0.86 3.37 6.58
N LYS A 73 0.65 2.68 7.70
CA LYS A 73 1.32 1.40 7.97
C LYS A 73 0.31 0.28 7.86
N ALA A 74 0.60 -0.69 7.01
CA ALA A 74 -0.22 -1.89 6.85
C ALA A 74 0.61 -3.11 7.24
N LYS A 75 0.07 -3.92 8.14
CA LYS A 75 0.67 -5.17 8.56
C LYS A 75 -0.23 -6.31 8.10
N PHE A 76 0.36 -7.25 7.38
CA PHE A 76 -0.36 -8.47 6.98
C PHE A 76 -0.33 -9.44 8.14
N THR A 77 -1.51 -9.80 8.67
CA THR A 77 -1.62 -10.63 9.86
C THR A 77 -2.02 -12.07 9.56
N LYS A 78 -2.65 -12.31 8.41
CA LYS A 78 -3.07 -13.65 8.01
C LYS A 78 -3.26 -13.70 6.50
N GLY A 79 -2.92 -14.83 5.90
CA GLY A 79 -3.09 -15.08 4.49
C GLY A 79 -1.79 -15.39 3.79
N ILE A 80 -1.80 -15.32 2.45
CA ILE A 80 -0.65 -15.68 1.63
C ILE A 80 0.53 -14.72 1.75
N LEU A 81 0.26 -13.44 2.10
CA LEU A 81 1.31 -12.45 2.32
C LEU A 81 1.58 -12.29 3.80
N ASP A 82 2.87 -12.18 4.13
CA ASP A 82 3.37 -11.93 5.48
C ASP A 82 4.34 -10.75 5.41
N GLY A 83 4.23 -9.83 6.37
CA GLY A 83 5.12 -8.67 6.45
C GLY A 83 4.36 -7.35 6.48
N THR A 84 5.00 -6.29 5.94
CA THR A 84 4.48 -4.93 6.07
C THR A 84 4.56 -4.16 4.76
N LYS A 85 3.68 -3.16 4.65
CA LYS A 85 3.69 -2.14 3.61
C LYS A 85 3.57 -0.79 4.31
N ILE A 86 4.50 0.12 4.06
CA ILE A 86 4.50 1.43 4.70
C ILE A 86 4.54 2.51 3.61
N ILE A 87 3.58 3.42 3.65
CA ILE A 87 3.55 4.59 2.78
C ILE A 87 3.95 5.79 3.62
N THR A 88 4.93 6.56 3.14
CA THR A 88 5.48 7.70 3.87
C THR A 88 5.40 8.96 3.00
N LEU A 89 4.99 10.07 3.60
CA LEU A 89 4.99 11.39 2.97
C LEU A 89 6.12 12.22 3.56
N THR A 90 6.95 12.81 2.69
CA THR A 90 8.00 13.74 3.09
C THR A 90 7.76 15.07 2.38
N PRO A 91 7.28 16.10 3.10
CA PRO A 91 7.04 17.40 2.49
C PRO A 91 8.35 18.09 2.08
N LYS A 92 8.31 18.76 0.92
CA LYS A 92 9.35 19.66 0.45
C LYS A 92 8.73 21.05 0.26
N SER A 93 9.52 22.03 -0.18
CA SER A 93 9.01 23.42 -0.31
C SER A 93 7.80 23.55 -1.25
N ASN A 94 7.79 22.86 -2.39
CA ASN A 94 6.70 22.95 -3.37
C ASN A 94 6.18 21.59 -3.83
N SER A 95 6.51 20.54 -3.10
CA SER A 95 6.13 19.18 -3.49
C SER A 95 6.15 18.25 -2.29
N VAL A 96 5.77 17.01 -2.54
CA VAL A 96 5.80 15.94 -1.53
C VAL A 96 6.47 14.72 -2.15
N ILE A 97 7.38 14.10 -1.41
CA ILE A 97 7.90 12.79 -1.80
C ILE A 97 6.97 11.73 -1.21
N LEU A 98 6.38 10.94 -2.08
CA LEU A 98 5.57 9.79 -1.70
C LEU A 98 6.42 8.53 -1.85
N GLU A 99 6.57 7.78 -0.77
CA GLU A 99 7.35 6.55 -0.79
C GLU A 99 6.50 5.38 -0.31
N THR A 100 6.58 4.26 -1.01
CA THR A 100 6.00 3.00 -0.56
C THR A 100 7.12 1.99 -0.36
N SER A 101 7.19 1.44 0.84
CA SER A 101 8.17 0.43 1.21
C SER A 101 7.45 -0.84 1.61
N TRP A 102 7.87 -1.96 1.03
CA TRP A 102 7.35 -3.29 1.34
C TRP A 102 8.47 -4.12 1.94
N ASP A 103 8.12 -4.91 2.94
CA ASP A 103 9.01 -5.93 3.48
C ASP A 103 8.14 -7.17 3.68
N ILE A 104 8.18 -8.07 2.70
CA ILE A 104 7.20 -9.15 2.57
C ILE A 104 7.81 -10.47 2.14
N LYS A 105 7.05 -11.54 2.43
CA LYS A 105 7.29 -12.86 1.86
C LYS A 105 5.93 -13.54 1.66
N LEU A 106 5.91 -14.59 0.86
CA LEU A 106 4.75 -15.46 0.75
C LEU A 106 4.81 -16.47 1.90
N SER A 107 3.65 -16.78 2.46
CA SER A 107 3.52 -17.68 3.62
C SER A 107 3.62 -19.15 3.22
N GLY A 108 4.10 -19.96 4.16
CA GLY A 108 4.09 -21.42 4.03
C GLY A 108 4.89 -21.92 2.84
N MET A 109 4.32 -22.89 2.14
CA MET A 109 4.98 -23.52 0.98
C MET A 109 5.19 -22.55 -0.17
N MET A 110 4.39 -21.49 -0.24
CA MET A 110 4.51 -20.47 -1.30
C MET A 110 5.72 -19.57 -1.14
N ASN A 111 6.42 -19.65 -0.01
CA ASN A 111 7.60 -18.81 0.25
C ASN A 111 8.68 -18.94 -0.84
N MET A 112 8.78 -20.10 -1.49
CA MET A 112 9.75 -20.30 -2.58
C MET A 112 9.46 -19.42 -3.81
N PHE A 113 8.22 -18.89 -3.93
CA PHE A 113 7.82 -18.02 -5.02
C PHE A 113 7.92 -16.53 -4.68
N THR A 114 8.48 -16.18 -3.51
CA THR A 114 8.59 -14.78 -3.07
C THR A 114 9.32 -13.91 -4.11
N GLY A 115 10.37 -14.42 -4.74
CA GLY A 115 11.11 -13.69 -5.77
C GLY A 115 10.28 -13.35 -7.00
N VAL A 116 9.33 -14.23 -7.36
CA VAL A 116 8.43 -14.00 -8.49
C VAL A 116 7.40 -12.92 -8.15
N ILE A 117 6.77 -13.05 -6.98
CA ILE A 117 5.75 -12.07 -6.56
C ILE A 117 6.37 -10.68 -6.31
N LYS A 118 7.63 -10.63 -5.91
CA LYS A 118 8.36 -9.37 -5.70
C LYS A 118 8.31 -8.50 -6.95
N ASN A 119 8.58 -9.07 -8.11
CA ASN A 119 8.58 -8.32 -9.37
C ASN A 119 7.18 -7.80 -9.72
N HIS A 120 6.15 -8.60 -9.47
CA HIS A 120 4.77 -8.18 -9.69
C HIS A 120 4.36 -7.05 -8.75
N ILE A 121 4.74 -7.14 -7.48
CA ILE A 121 4.44 -6.10 -6.48
C ILE A 121 5.19 -4.81 -6.80
N LYS A 122 6.45 -4.91 -7.21
CA LYS A 122 7.23 -3.74 -7.58
C LYS A 122 6.59 -3.01 -8.76
N SER A 123 6.26 -3.74 -9.82
CA SER A 123 5.60 -3.18 -11.01
C SER A 123 4.24 -2.58 -10.65
N GLY A 124 3.43 -3.28 -9.86
CA GLY A 124 2.13 -2.78 -9.40
C GLY A 124 2.26 -1.54 -8.54
N THR A 125 3.31 -1.47 -7.72
CA THR A 125 3.57 -0.30 -6.87
C THR A 125 3.96 0.92 -7.73
N GLU A 126 4.81 0.72 -8.72
CA GLU A 126 5.20 1.79 -9.64
C GLU A 126 3.98 2.33 -10.40
N GLN A 127 3.10 1.45 -10.87
CA GLN A 127 1.86 1.85 -11.53
C GLN A 127 0.93 2.61 -10.58
N ALA A 128 0.77 2.14 -9.35
CA ALA A 128 -0.08 2.79 -8.36
C ALA A 128 0.44 4.19 -8.01
N MET A 129 1.74 4.32 -7.78
CA MET A 129 2.36 5.59 -7.46
C MET A 129 2.19 6.60 -8.59
N ASN A 130 2.35 6.14 -9.84
CA ASN A 130 2.17 6.98 -11.02
C ASN A 130 0.70 7.40 -11.18
N SER A 131 -0.23 6.49 -10.95
CA SER A 131 -1.67 6.80 -11.04
C SER A 131 -2.09 7.80 -9.96
N ILE A 132 -1.56 7.67 -8.75
CA ILE A 132 -1.82 8.61 -7.65
C ILE A 132 -1.29 10.00 -8.02
N LYS A 133 -0.06 10.05 -8.55
CA LYS A 133 0.55 11.32 -8.99
C LYS A 133 -0.29 12.00 -10.06
N GLU A 134 -0.71 11.25 -11.08
CA GLU A 134 -1.55 11.78 -12.16
C GLU A 134 -2.88 12.32 -11.63
N GLU A 135 -3.53 11.60 -10.71
CA GLU A 135 -4.81 12.03 -10.13
C GLU A 135 -4.65 13.35 -9.35
N ILE A 136 -3.57 13.48 -8.60
CA ILE A 136 -3.34 14.65 -7.76
C ILE A 136 -2.91 15.87 -8.56
N GLU A 137 -2.07 15.68 -9.57
CA GLU A 137 -1.53 16.78 -10.40
C GLU A 137 -2.45 17.19 -11.54
N LYS A 138 -3.55 16.53 -11.68
CA LYS A 138 -4.54 16.72 -12.73
C LYS A 138 -5.10 18.15 -12.78
#